data_b80d8dcdab891cd3e0e804aba9058788
#
_entry.id   b80d8dcdab891cd3e0e804aba9058788
#
_cell.length_a   1.000
_cell.length_b   1.000
_cell.length_c   1.000
_cell.angle_alpha   90.00
_cell.angle_beta   90.00
_cell.angle_gamma   90.00
#
_symmetry.space_group_name_H-M   'P 1'
#
loop_
_entity.id
_entity.type
_entity.pdbx_description
1 polymer ?
#
loop_
_entity_poly.entity_id
_entity_poly.type
_entity_poly.pdbx_seq_one_letter_code
_entity_poly.pdbx_strand_id
1 'polypeptide(L)'
;MQMNKIHKLLVPVLMLLIGACSQQQQVVAPGIYPEPDTDFISRRLQVRLPQEKADVAFIFIGGFAEQVLTHFRSVYEGTPVLPVAGKQVRACYAWDGGRGCLPFHSTRLIRDDIKRFLQTNPGADLVFVGHSYGGSAVMDVIRQLDGGHGKIIAVTLDAVSCRERSHPRERAKGVDYWVNVYCSPYRHPKDVAAMVGGQWRECPQADANLCFSGNERDAKGRRYQHARPDSLFMELNEAAGASAYQLMLDACVRLQIGKPTSR
;
A
#
# COMPACT_ATOMS: atom_id res chain seq x y z
N MET A 1 24.41 -2.77 -27.80
CA MET A 1 25.39 -2.02 -26.98
C MET A 1 24.95 -0.57 -26.75
N GLN A 2 23.64 -0.31 -26.65
CA GLN A 2 23.09 1.05 -26.44
C GLN A 2 22.34 1.26 -25.05
N MET A 3 22.12 0.20 -24.29
CA MET A 3 21.42 0.26 -23.00
C MET A 3 22.21 0.97 -21.87
N ASN A 4 23.53 1.04 -21.95
CA ASN A 4 24.37 1.60 -20.85
C ASN A 4 24.37 3.14 -20.73
N LYS A 5 23.91 3.87 -21.74
CA LYS A 5 23.88 5.35 -21.66
C LYS A 5 22.63 5.90 -20.97
N ILE A 6 21.50 5.21 -21.09
CA ILE A 6 20.24 5.63 -20.45
C ILE A 6 20.30 5.43 -18.93
N HIS A 7 20.95 4.37 -18.45
CA HIS A 7 21.16 4.15 -17.00
C HIS A 7 22.03 5.24 -16.35
N LYS A 8 23.01 5.79 -17.07
CA LYS A 8 23.91 6.82 -16.52
C LYS A 8 23.25 8.20 -16.40
N LEU A 9 22.18 8.47 -17.14
CA LEU A 9 21.43 9.74 -17.05
C LEU A 9 20.24 9.67 -16.09
N LEU A 10 19.59 8.52 -15.96
CA LEU A 10 18.42 8.36 -15.08
C LEU A 10 18.77 8.34 -13.58
N VAL A 11 19.93 7.81 -13.22
CA VAL A 11 20.38 7.77 -11.82
C VAL A 11 20.62 9.16 -11.23
N PRO A 12 21.29 10.11 -11.91
CA PRO A 12 21.46 11.48 -11.37
C PRO A 12 20.16 12.29 -11.29
N VAL A 13 19.26 12.13 -12.28
CA VAL A 13 17.94 12.81 -12.25
C VAL A 13 17.06 12.26 -11.15
N LEU A 14 17.09 10.97 -10.92
CA LEU A 14 16.41 10.32 -9.81
C LEU A 14 17.01 10.74 -8.47
N MET A 15 18.34 10.90 -8.37
CA MET A 15 19.05 11.38 -7.17
C MET A 15 18.79 12.86 -6.87
N LEU A 16 18.61 13.70 -7.87
CA LEU A 16 18.23 15.11 -7.68
C LEU A 16 16.80 15.25 -7.14
N LEU A 17 15.88 14.39 -7.55
CA LEU A 17 14.53 14.32 -6.99
C LEU A 17 14.52 13.79 -5.54
N ILE A 18 15.48 12.94 -5.18
CA ILE A 18 15.63 12.39 -3.82
C ILE A 18 16.27 13.42 -2.88
N GLY A 19 17.23 14.22 -3.36
CA GLY A 19 17.90 15.25 -2.55
C GLY A 19 16.99 16.39 -2.07
N ALA A 20 15.90 16.67 -2.79
CA ALA A 20 14.89 17.65 -2.41
C ALA A 20 13.95 17.18 -1.28
N CYS A 21 13.95 15.88 -0.94
CA CYS A 21 13.03 15.28 0.04
C CYS A 21 13.60 15.16 1.47
N SER A 22 14.79 15.67 1.76
CA SER A 22 15.46 15.47 3.07
C SER A 22 15.05 16.44 4.18
N GLN A 23 13.95 17.20 4.03
CA GLN A 23 13.44 18.04 5.11
C GLN A 23 12.55 17.26 6.08
N GLN A 24 12.75 17.54 7.37
CA GLN A 24 12.16 16.86 8.54
C GLN A 24 10.66 16.58 8.43
N GLN A 25 10.28 15.34 8.70
CA GLN A 25 8.89 14.92 8.86
C GLN A 25 8.29 15.53 10.13
N GLN A 26 7.27 16.38 9.97
CA GLN A 26 6.39 16.73 11.08
C GLN A 26 5.37 15.61 11.29
N VAL A 27 5.41 14.98 12.45
CA VAL A 27 4.44 13.98 12.90
C VAL A 27 3.30 14.69 13.59
N VAL A 28 2.11 14.59 13.06
CA VAL A 28 0.89 15.13 13.68
C VAL A 28 0.31 14.13 14.67
N ALA A 29 -0.14 14.64 15.81
CA ALA A 29 -0.79 13.85 16.85
C ALA A 29 -2.09 13.17 16.32
N PRO A 30 -2.46 12.00 16.87
CA PRO A 30 -3.67 11.30 16.45
C PRO A 30 -4.93 12.17 16.67
N GLY A 31 -5.81 12.21 15.69
CA GLY A 31 -7.15 12.80 15.81
C GLY A 31 -7.30 14.27 15.41
N ILE A 32 -6.22 14.99 15.06
CA ILE A 32 -6.31 16.35 14.54
C ILE A 32 -6.24 16.29 13.02
N TYR A 33 -7.36 16.50 12.34
CA TYR A 33 -7.40 16.79 10.91
C TYR A 33 -7.14 18.29 10.75
N PRO A 34 -6.02 18.70 10.14
CA PRO A 34 -5.88 20.11 9.78
C PRO A 34 -6.95 20.47 8.75
N GLU A 35 -7.57 21.62 8.90
CA GLU A 35 -8.34 22.24 7.83
C GLU A 35 -7.54 22.21 6.53
N PRO A 36 -8.17 22.08 5.35
CA PRO A 36 -7.47 22.02 4.08
C PRO A 36 -6.76 23.35 3.82
N ASP A 37 -5.61 23.48 4.44
CA ASP A 37 -4.72 24.61 4.18
C ASP A 37 -4.00 24.35 2.86
N THR A 38 -4.03 25.34 1.98
CA THR A 38 -3.52 25.29 0.60
C THR A 38 -1.99 25.25 0.53
N ASP A 39 -1.30 25.09 1.64
CA ASP A 39 0.15 25.09 1.67
C ASP A 39 0.73 23.73 1.24
N PHE A 40 1.72 23.77 0.34
CA PHE A 40 2.41 22.60 -0.21
C PHE A 40 3.00 21.66 0.86
N ILE A 41 3.23 22.18 2.06
CA ILE A 41 3.75 21.44 3.23
C ILE A 41 2.67 20.54 3.84
N SER A 42 1.39 20.92 3.80
CA SER A 42 0.30 20.14 4.40
C SER A 42 0.00 18.83 3.67
N ARG A 43 0.39 18.72 2.39
CA ARG A 43 0.24 17.50 1.58
C ARG A 43 1.14 16.33 2.02
N ARG A 44 2.07 16.57 2.95
CA ARG A 44 3.03 15.58 3.48
C ARG A 44 2.51 14.81 4.70
N LEU A 45 1.29 15.05 5.12
CA LEU A 45 0.79 14.47 6.37
C LEU A 45 0.44 12.98 6.21
N GLN A 46 1.16 12.16 6.95
CA GLN A 46 0.77 10.78 7.21
C GLN A 46 -0.35 10.77 8.25
N VAL A 47 -1.39 10.00 8.00
CA VAL A 47 -2.42 9.72 9.02
C VAL A 47 -1.94 8.50 9.80
N ARG A 48 -1.36 8.72 10.97
CA ARG A 48 -0.85 7.63 11.81
C ARG A 48 -1.99 6.84 12.42
N LEU A 49 -1.73 5.57 12.70
CA LEU A 49 -2.69 4.68 13.32
C LEU A 49 -3.07 5.20 14.72
N PRO A 50 -4.36 5.52 14.96
CA PRO A 50 -4.83 5.93 16.27
C PRO A 50 -4.58 4.85 17.33
N GLN A 51 -4.25 5.27 18.55
CA GLN A 51 -3.98 4.35 19.66
C GLN A 51 -5.21 4.19 20.59
N GLU A 52 -6.39 4.34 20.02
CA GLU A 52 -7.66 4.16 20.73
C GLU A 52 -8.17 2.72 20.64
N LYS A 53 -9.18 2.38 21.46
CA LYS A 53 -9.83 1.07 21.40
C LYS A 53 -10.52 0.88 20.04
N ALA A 54 -10.20 -0.21 19.35
CA ALA A 54 -10.81 -0.61 18.10
C ALA A 54 -10.67 -2.12 17.89
N ASP A 55 -11.57 -2.68 17.10
CA ASP A 55 -11.62 -4.11 16.78
C ASP A 55 -10.89 -4.40 15.46
N VAL A 56 -10.76 -3.40 14.61
CA VAL A 56 -10.09 -3.53 13.30
C VAL A 56 -9.33 -2.27 12.91
N ALA A 57 -8.15 -2.46 12.32
CA ALA A 57 -7.36 -1.37 11.72
C ALA A 57 -7.24 -1.54 10.20
N PHE A 58 -7.61 -0.50 9.45
CA PHE A 58 -7.37 -0.39 8.01
C PHE A 58 -6.14 0.46 7.76
N ILE A 59 -5.11 -0.15 7.17
CA ILE A 59 -3.77 0.41 7.05
C ILE A 59 -3.42 0.54 5.57
N PHE A 60 -3.33 1.77 5.09
CA PHE A 60 -3.00 2.10 3.72
C PHE A 60 -1.53 2.52 3.65
N ILE A 61 -0.77 1.94 2.71
CA ILE A 61 0.67 2.22 2.55
C ILE A 61 0.95 2.61 1.10
N GLY A 62 1.24 3.88 0.87
CA GLY A 62 1.64 4.41 -0.43
C GLY A 62 3.08 4.06 -0.79
N GLY A 63 3.41 4.19 -2.07
CA GLY A 63 4.73 3.87 -2.61
C GLY A 63 5.73 5.02 -2.59
N PHE A 64 6.76 4.89 -3.44
CA PHE A 64 7.78 5.91 -3.62
C PHE A 64 7.19 7.24 -4.09
N ALA A 65 7.70 8.33 -3.55
CA ALA A 65 7.26 9.71 -3.84
C ALA A 65 5.78 10.01 -3.51
N GLU A 66 5.06 9.12 -2.81
CA GLU A 66 3.67 9.35 -2.42
C GLU A 66 3.51 10.60 -1.56
N GLN A 67 4.52 10.95 -0.80
CA GLN A 67 4.59 12.21 -0.04
C GLN A 67 4.46 13.46 -0.93
N VAL A 68 4.80 13.35 -2.21
CA VAL A 68 4.76 14.45 -3.19
C VAL A 68 3.61 14.27 -4.17
N LEU A 69 3.42 13.05 -4.67
CA LEU A 69 2.49 12.76 -5.76
C LEU A 69 1.07 12.50 -5.27
N THR A 70 0.90 12.06 -4.02
CA THR A 70 -0.40 11.83 -3.36
C THR A 70 -1.39 10.94 -4.14
N HIS A 71 -0.90 10.12 -5.06
CA HIS A 71 -1.76 9.26 -5.89
C HIS A 71 -2.53 8.22 -5.07
N PHE A 72 -1.90 7.67 -4.06
CA PHE A 72 -2.49 6.64 -3.23
C PHE A 72 -3.41 7.21 -2.15
N ARG A 73 -3.23 8.47 -1.79
CA ARG A 73 -4.12 9.18 -0.87
C ARG A 73 -5.57 9.20 -1.39
N SER A 74 -5.77 9.27 -2.70
CA SER A 74 -7.09 9.16 -3.32
C SER A 74 -7.76 7.81 -3.05
N VAL A 75 -6.99 6.72 -2.94
CA VAL A 75 -7.50 5.41 -2.54
C VAL A 75 -7.95 5.43 -1.09
N TYR A 76 -7.12 5.97 -0.19
CA TYR A 76 -7.46 6.09 1.23
C TYR A 76 -8.72 6.95 1.46
N GLU A 77 -8.78 8.14 0.85
CA GLU A 77 -9.90 9.06 0.99
C GLU A 77 -11.17 8.57 0.28
N GLY A 78 -11.02 7.95 -0.88
CA GLY A 78 -12.11 7.41 -1.69
C GLY A 78 -12.66 6.07 -1.20
N THR A 79 -11.95 5.38 -0.31
CA THR A 79 -12.44 4.12 0.26
C THR A 79 -13.50 4.44 1.34
N PRO A 80 -14.76 4.01 1.17
CA PRO A 80 -15.79 4.27 2.18
C PRO A 80 -15.48 3.56 3.50
N VAL A 81 -16.17 3.98 4.56
CA VAL A 81 -16.16 3.24 5.83
C VAL A 81 -16.72 1.85 5.54
N LEU A 82 -15.97 0.82 5.89
CA LEU A 82 -16.32 -0.54 5.50
C LEU A 82 -17.42 -1.10 6.40
N PRO A 83 -18.34 -1.90 5.87
CA PRO A 83 -19.44 -2.50 6.64
C PRO A 83 -18.94 -3.73 7.42
N VAL A 84 -17.88 -3.55 8.23
CA VAL A 84 -17.38 -4.58 9.15
C VAL A 84 -17.94 -4.41 10.54
N ALA A 85 -17.99 -5.47 11.31
CA ALA A 85 -18.40 -5.42 12.69
C ALA A 85 -17.38 -4.67 13.56
N GLY A 86 -17.82 -4.12 14.67
CA GLY A 86 -16.96 -3.48 15.65
C GLY A 86 -16.46 -2.07 15.24
N LYS A 87 -15.65 -1.51 16.14
CA LYS A 87 -15.05 -0.19 15.94
C LYS A 87 -13.84 -0.29 15.03
N GLN A 88 -13.82 0.52 13.99
CA GLN A 88 -12.70 0.56 13.03
C GLN A 88 -11.91 1.86 13.14
N VAL A 89 -10.61 1.74 12.93
CA VAL A 89 -9.67 2.86 12.78
C VAL A 89 -8.96 2.77 11.44
N ARG A 90 -8.48 3.91 10.94
CA ARG A 90 -7.82 3.99 9.64
C ARG A 90 -6.50 4.75 9.74
N ALA A 91 -5.52 4.30 8.99
CA ALA A 91 -4.23 4.96 8.85
C ALA A 91 -3.80 5.02 7.38
N CYS A 92 -3.04 6.05 7.02
CA CYS A 92 -2.44 6.20 5.71
C CYS A 92 -0.99 6.60 5.87
N TYR A 93 -0.09 5.72 5.44
CA TYR A 93 1.34 5.97 5.45
C TYR A 93 1.82 6.21 4.03
N ALA A 94 2.62 7.25 3.83
CA ALA A 94 3.56 7.21 2.73
C ALA A 94 4.66 6.21 3.11
N TRP A 95 5.12 5.40 2.15
CA TRP A 95 6.34 4.62 2.34
C TRP A 95 7.42 5.57 2.84
N ASP A 96 7.97 5.33 4.02
CA ASP A 96 8.83 6.26 4.74
C ASP A 96 10.19 6.48 4.04
N GLY A 97 10.33 5.86 2.87
CA GLY A 97 11.38 6.15 1.91
C GLY A 97 12.77 5.87 2.42
N GLY A 98 12.89 5.17 3.56
CA GLY A 98 14.16 4.96 4.23
C GLY A 98 15.31 5.06 3.25
N ARG A 99 15.97 6.16 3.20
CA ARG A 99 17.12 6.56 2.39
C ARG A 99 17.32 5.81 1.07
N GLY A 100 16.30 5.86 0.19
CA GLY A 100 16.41 5.45 -1.21
C GLY A 100 16.18 3.96 -1.48
N CYS A 101 16.10 3.60 -2.77
CA CYS A 101 16.08 2.20 -3.27
C CYS A 101 17.34 1.40 -2.90
N LEU A 102 18.15 1.91 -2.02
CA LEU A 102 19.26 1.28 -1.37
C LEU A 102 18.74 0.52 -0.14
N PRO A 103 19.46 -0.47 0.38
CA PRO A 103 18.94 -1.56 1.21
C PRO A 103 18.25 -1.17 2.55
N PHE A 104 17.78 0.03 2.70
CA PHE A 104 17.41 0.65 3.97
C PHE A 104 16.02 1.29 3.98
N HIS A 105 15.07 0.86 3.15
CA HIS A 105 13.71 1.31 3.36
C HIS A 105 13.22 0.75 4.70
N SER A 106 12.86 1.63 5.57
CA SER A 106 12.44 1.30 6.90
C SER A 106 10.91 1.25 6.94
N THR A 107 10.35 0.09 7.19
CA THR A 107 8.95 -0.06 7.59
C THR A 107 8.79 0.12 9.11
N ARG A 108 9.85 0.59 9.78
CA ARG A 108 9.94 0.63 11.23
C ARG A 108 8.82 1.46 11.86
N LEU A 109 8.57 2.65 11.35
CA LEU A 109 7.52 3.51 11.87
C LEU A 109 6.15 2.84 11.82
N ILE A 110 5.82 2.27 10.65
CA ILE A 110 4.53 1.59 10.42
C ILE A 110 4.40 0.39 11.37
N ARG A 111 5.42 -0.44 11.42
CA ARG A 111 5.47 -1.59 12.33
C ARG A 111 5.31 -1.19 13.79
N ASP A 112 6.05 -0.17 14.23
CA ASP A 112 6.05 0.27 15.62
C ASP A 112 4.69 0.89 16.02
N ASP A 113 4.01 1.56 15.09
CA ASP A 113 2.64 2.05 15.29
C ASP A 113 1.65 0.90 15.43
N ILE A 114 1.76 -0.12 14.58
CA ILE A 114 0.91 -1.31 14.64
C ILE A 114 1.16 -2.09 15.94
N LYS A 115 2.42 -2.28 16.34
CA LYS A 115 2.73 -2.96 17.61
C LYS A 115 2.12 -2.23 18.80
N ARG A 116 2.21 -0.89 18.85
CA ARG A 116 1.54 -0.11 19.92
C ARG A 116 0.02 -0.24 19.87
N PHE A 117 -0.56 -0.18 18.68
CA PHE A 117 -2.00 -0.39 18.50
C PHE A 117 -2.44 -1.76 19.03
N LEU A 118 -1.71 -2.82 18.70
CA LEU A 118 -2.00 -4.18 19.17
C LEU A 118 -1.80 -4.36 20.68
N GLN A 119 -0.88 -3.62 21.30
CA GLN A 119 -0.77 -3.58 22.78
C GLN A 119 -2.04 -3.05 23.45
N THR A 120 -2.69 -2.06 22.82
CA THR A 120 -3.97 -1.48 23.29
C THR A 120 -5.17 -2.34 22.88
N ASN A 121 -5.06 -3.05 21.74
CA ASN A 121 -6.12 -3.80 21.10
C ASN A 121 -5.66 -5.24 20.76
N PRO A 122 -5.38 -6.08 21.77
CA PRO A 122 -4.94 -7.45 21.52
C PRO A 122 -6.04 -8.23 20.80
N GLY A 123 -5.65 -8.92 19.73
CA GLY A 123 -6.57 -9.69 18.88
C GLY A 123 -7.34 -8.85 17.87
N ALA A 124 -7.05 -7.55 17.73
CA ALA A 124 -7.65 -6.74 16.66
C ALA A 124 -7.24 -7.25 15.27
N ASP A 125 -8.18 -7.19 14.33
CA ASP A 125 -7.96 -7.58 12.95
C ASP A 125 -7.24 -6.48 12.18
N LEU A 126 -6.44 -6.85 11.19
CA LEU A 126 -5.66 -5.92 10.38
C LEU A 126 -6.01 -6.09 8.89
N VAL A 127 -6.34 -4.99 8.23
CA VAL A 127 -6.57 -4.95 6.78
C VAL A 127 -5.58 -3.98 6.15
N PHE A 128 -4.72 -4.51 5.30
CA PHE A 128 -3.69 -3.74 4.62
C PHE A 128 -4.03 -3.51 3.15
N VAL A 129 -3.80 -2.29 2.68
CA VAL A 129 -3.82 -1.97 1.25
C VAL A 129 -2.53 -1.23 0.93
N GLY A 130 -1.70 -1.78 0.05
CA GLY A 130 -0.41 -1.21 -0.30
C GLY A 130 -0.23 -1.02 -1.80
N HIS A 131 0.36 0.11 -2.22
CA HIS A 131 0.61 0.40 -3.62
C HIS A 131 2.11 0.54 -3.89
N SER A 132 2.58 0.04 -5.04
CA SER A 132 3.98 0.19 -5.44
C SER A 132 4.92 -0.39 -4.36
N TYR A 133 5.95 0.34 -3.92
CA TYR A 133 6.78 -0.06 -2.78
C TYR A 133 5.99 -0.24 -1.47
N GLY A 134 4.85 0.44 -1.32
CA GLY A 134 3.94 0.20 -0.21
C GLY A 134 3.34 -1.20 -0.25
N GLY A 135 3.14 -1.79 -1.43
CA GLY A 135 2.70 -3.18 -1.58
C GLY A 135 3.72 -4.18 -1.04
N SER A 136 5.02 -4.01 -1.32
CA SER A 136 6.06 -4.84 -0.71
C SER A 136 6.19 -4.58 0.80
N ALA A 137 6.06 -3.31 1.21
CA ALA A 137 6.11 -2.91 2.61
C ALA A 137 5.01 -3.58 3.46
N VAL A 138 3.82 -3.82 2.90
CA VAL A 138 2.75 -4.59 3.57
C VAL A 138 3.27 -5.95 4.02
N MET A 139 3.85 -6.73 3.10
CA MET A 139 4.37 -8.05 3.44
C MET A 139 5.53 -8.00 4.42
N ASP A 140 6.40 -6.98 4.30
CA ASP A 140 7.53 -6.79 5.20
C ASP A 140 7.10 -6.42 6.62
N VAL A 141 6.10 -5.56 6.75
CA VAL A 141 5.52 -5.21 8.05
C VAL A 141 4.90 -6.43 8.70
N ILE A 142 4.06 -7.17 7.96
CA ILE A 142 3.37 -8.36 8.50
C ILE A 142 4.38 -9.41 8.99
N ARG A 143 5.47 -9.66 8.24
CA ARG A 143 6.54 -10.59 8.67
C ARG A 143 7.21 -10.21 9.99
N GLN A 144 7.15 -8.93 10.35
CA GLN A 144 7.77 -8.38 11.57
C GLN A 144 6.78 -8.25 12.74
N LEU A 145 5.53 -8.69 12.57
CA LEU A 145 4.57 -8.77 13.66
C LEU A 145 4.76 -10.09 14.43
N ASP A 146 4.93 -9.97 15.72
CA ASP A 146 5.21 -11.11 16.63
C ASP A 146 3.89 -11.78 17.12
N GLY A 147 2.77 -11.55 16.42
CA GLY A 147 1.45 -11.99 16.85
C GLY A 147 0.68 -10.90 17.63
N GLY A 148 -0.27 -11.34 18.45
CA GLY A 148 -1.15 -10.40 19.19
C GLY A 148 -2.27 -9.77 18.36
N HIS A 149 -2.33 -10.07 17.06
CA HIS A 149 -3.37 -9.68 16.12
C HIS A 149 -4.40 -10.80 15.92
N GLY A 150 -5.56 -10.43 15.41
CA GLY A 150 -6.58 -11.33 14.88
C GLY A 150 -6.25 -11.75 13.44
N LYS A 151 -7.25 -11.65 12.57
CA LYS A 151 -7.10 -11.96 11.14
C LYS A 151 -6.35 -10.87 10.39
N ILE A 152 -5.64 -11.26 9.34
CA ILE A 152 -4.94 -10.33 8.44
C ILE A 152 -5.42 -10.51 7.01
N ILE A 153 -5.92 -9.42 6.41
CA ILE A 153 -6.18 -9.30 4.98
C ILE A 153 -5.13 -8.39 4.37
N ALA A 154 -4.57 -8.76 3.23
CA ALA A 154 -3.63 -7.96 2.47
C ALA A 154 -4.13 -7.72 1.03
N VAL A 155 -4.04 -6.49 0.55
CA VAL A 155 -4.23 -6.11 -0.85
C VAL A 155 -2.97 -5.40 -1.32
N THR A 156 -2.34 -5.94 -2.37
CA THR A 156 -1.15 -5.34 -2.99
C THR A 156 -1.51 -4.84 -4.38
N LEU A 157 -1.36 -3.54 -4.61
CA LEU A 157 -1.69 -2.87 -5.86
C LEU A 157 -0.40 -2.55 -6.61
N ASP A 158 -0.16 -3.26 -7.69
CA ASP A 158 1.00 -3.11 -8.57
C ASP A 158 2.31 -2.97 -7.79
N ALA A 159 2.50 -3.92 -6.87
CA ALA A 159 3.60 -3.91 -5.91
C ALA A 159 4.96 -3.96 -6.61
N VAL A 160 5.93 -3.28 -6.00
CA VAL A 160 7.29 -3.14 -6.51
C VAL A 160 8.28 -3.44 -5.38
N SER A 161 9.36 -4.15 -5.69
CA SER A 161 10.48 -4.40 -4.77
C SER A 161 11.75 -3.78 -5.31
N CYS A 162 12.52 -3.11 -4.47
CA CYS A 162 13.84 -2.58 -4.87
C CYS A 162 14.83 -3.68 -5.27
N ARG A 163 14.64 -4.88 -4.77
CA ARG A 163 15.46 -6.06 -5.07
C ARG A 163 14.61 -7.31 -5.03
N GLU A 164 14.54 -8.04 -6.14
CA GLU A 164 13.82 -9.32 -6.22
C GLU A 164 14.26 -10.34 -5.15
N ARG A 165 15.52 -10.28 -4.73
CA ARG A 165 16.09 -11.22 -3.76
C ARG A 165 15.81 -10.87 -2.30
N SER A 166 15.54 -9.61 -1.97
CA SER A 166 15.34 -9.16 -0.59
C SER A 166 13.87 -9.09 -0.18
N HIS A 167 12.96 -9.11 -1.14
CA HIS A 167 11.52 -9.05 -0.91
C HIS A 167 10.84 -10.16 -1.70
N PRO A 168 10.81 -11.38 -1.15
CA PRO A 168 10.14 -12.49 -1.80
C PRO A 168 8.67 -12.15 -2.02
N ARG A 169 8.21 -12.41 -3.24
CA ARG A 169 6.80 -12.26 -3.65
C ARG A 169 5.96 -13.38 -3.06
N GLU A 170 6.11 -13.57 -1.77
CA GLU A 170 5.52 -14.67 -1.02
C GLU A 170 4.58 -14.13 0.04
N ARG A 171 3.55 -14.90 0.31
CA ARG A 171 2.62 -14.62 1.40
C ARG A 171 3.39 -14.52 2.72
N ALA A 172 3.23 -13.42 3.43
CA ALA A 172 3.76 -13.31 4.78
C ALA A 172 3.00 -14.28 5.70
N LYS A 173 3.71 -14.92 6.62
CA LYS A 173 3.08 -15.77 7.64
C LYS A 173 2.06 -14.95 8.43
N GLY A 174 0.87 -15.49 8.62
CA GLY A 174 -0.23 -14.84 9.34
C GLY A 174 -1.23 -14.12 8.43
N VAL A 175 -0.97 -13.98 7.12
CA VAL A 175 -1.96 -13.46 6.18
C VAL A 175 -3.02 -14.51 5.92
N ASP A 176 -4.27 -14.20 6.28
CA ASP A 176 -5.42 -15.09 6.09
C ASP A 176 -6.00 -14.99 4.66
N TYR A 177 -5.89 -13.81 4.03
CA TYR A 177 -6.33 -13.60 2.65
C TYR A 177 -5.50 -12.53 1.95
N TRP A 178 -5.10 -12.80 0.71
CA TRP A 178 -4.26 -11.90 -0.08
C TRP A 178 -4.82 -11.72 -1.49
N VAL A 179 -5.11 -10.45 -1.84
CA VAL A 179 -5.39 -10.02 -3.22
C VAL A 179 -4.15 -9.36 -3.78
N ASN A 180 -3.63 -9.88 -4.88
CA ASN A 180 -2.54 -9.27 -5.62
C ASN A 180 -3.08 -8.69 -6.94
N VAL A 181 -2.85 -7.41 -7.16
CA VAL A 181 -3.25 -6.69 -8.38
C VAL A 181 -2.01 -6.22 -9.09
N TYR A 182 -1.97 -6.37 -10.41
CA TYR A 182 -0.85 -5.89 -11.21
C TYR A 182 -1.30 -5.43 -12.61
N CYS A 183 -0.54 -4.51 -13.21
CA CYS A 183 -0.77 -4.01 -14.54
C CYS A 183 0.25 -4.64 -15.52
N SER A 184 -0.21 -5.29 -16.60
CA SER A 184 0.70 -5.89 -17.60
C SER A 184 0.00 -5.99 -18.96
N PRO A 185 0.69 -5.63 -20.07
CA PRO A 185 2.01 -5.00 -20.10
C PRO A 185 1.94 -3.52 -19.72
N TYR A 186 3.03 -2.97 -19.21
CA TYR A 186 3.17 -1.53 -19.06
C TYR A 186 3.27 -0.83 -20.42
N ARG A 187 2.53 0.27 -20.59
CA ARG A 187 2.45 1.04 -21.84
C ARG A 187 2.62 2.54 -21.65
N HIS A 188 2.80 2.98 -20.43
CA HIS A 188 2.88 4.41 -20.11
C HIS A 188 4.28 4.79 -19.60
N PRO A 189 4.82 5.96 -20.00
CA PRO A 189 6.13 6.42 -19.50
C PRO A 189 6.22 6.51 -17.96
N LYS A 190 5.10 6.75 -17.27
CA LYS A 190 5.03 6.77 -15.80
C LYS A 190 5.23 5.40 -15.16
N ASP A 191 5.15 4.32 -15.94
CA ASP A 191 5.38 2.96 -15.43
C ASP A 191 6.87 2.62 -15.29
N VAL A 192 7.78 3.51 -15.76
CA VAL A 192 9.23 3.29 -15.71
C VAL A 192 9.73 3.02 -14.30
N ALA A 193 9.18 3.72 -13.30
CA ALA A 193 9.55 3.50 -11.90
C ALA A 193 9.25 2.07 -11.44
N ALA A 194 8.11 1.53 -11.84
CA ALA A 194 7.71 0.16 -11.52
C ALA A 194 8.53 -0.88 -12.31
N MET A 195 8.83 -0.59 -13.58
CA MET A 195 9.67 -1.46 -14.42
C MET A 195 11.09 -1.61 -13.88
N VAL A 196 11.67 -0.50 -13.40
CA VAL A 196 13.03 -0.47 -12.82
C VAL A 196 13.06 -1.03 -11.42
N GLY A 197 12.00 -0.86 -10.67
CA GLY A 197 11.89 -1.24 -9.25
C GLY A 197 11.57 -2.71 -9.00
N GLY A 198 11.39 -3.54 -10.03
CA GLY A 198 11.05 -4.97 -9.87
C GLY A 198 9.57 -5.18 -9.53
N GLN A 199 8.71 -4.95 -10.52
CA GLN A 199 7.28 -5.18 -10.43
C GLN A 199 6.94 -6.60 -10.01
N TRP A 200 6.00 -6.74 -9.11
CA TRP A 200 5.32 -8.00 -8.85
C TRP A 200 4.28 -8.25 -9.95
N ARG A 201 4.31 -9.46 -10.49
CA ARG A 201 3.28 -9.93 -11.41
C ARG A 201 2.38 -10.92 -10.66
N GLU A 202 1.98 -11.98 -11.33
CA GLU A 202 1.27 -13.07 -10.68
C GLU A 202 2.04 -13.62 -9.47
N CYS A 203 1.36 -13.71 -8.35
CA CYS A 203 1.89 -14.25 -7.11
C CYS A 203 1.16 -15.57 -6.82
N PRO A 204 1.83 -16.74 -6.96
CA PRO A 204 1.16 -18.05 -6.85
C PRO A 204 0.51 -18.30 -5.49
N GLN A 205 0.96 -17.64 -4.46
CA GLN A 205 0.41 -17.77 -3.10
C GLN A 205 -0.71 -16.77 -2.79
N ALA A 206 -1.03 -15.84 -3.69
CA ALA A 206 -2.18 -14.98 -3.52
C ALA A 206 -3.48 -15.78 -3.72
N ASP A 207 -4.51 -15.46 -2.94
CA ASP A 207 -5.84 -16.06 -3.09
C ASP A 207 -6.54 -15.55 -4.35
N ALA A 208 -6.20 -14.33 -4.78
CA ALA A 208 -6.65 -13.77 -6.04
C ALA A 208 -5.52 -12.95 -6.69
N ASN A 209 -5.36 -13.14 -8.00
CA ASN A 209 -4.49 -12.34 -8.84
C ASN A 209 -5.34 -11.60 -9.88
N LEU A 210 -5.34 -10.26 -9.84
CA LEU A 210 -6.04 -9.42 -10.79
C LEU A 210 -5.03 -8.77 -11.74
N CYS A 211 -5.10 -9.12 -13.01
CA CYS A 211 -4.28 -8.50 -14.05
C CYS A 211 -5.11 -7.47 -14.81
N PHE A 212 -4.64 -6.21 -14.82
CA PHE A 212 -5.19 -5.17 -15.67
C PHE A 212 -4.27 -4.92 -16.86
N SER A 213 -4.84 -4.85 -18.05
CA SER A 213 -4.07 -4.59 -19.26
C SER A 213 -3.78 -3.11 -19.42
N GLY A 214 -2.51 -2.74 -19.55
CA GLY A 214 -2.12 -1.37 -19.89
C GLY A 214 -2.60 -0.91 -21.29
N ASN A 215 -3.19 -1.81 -22.09
CA ASN A 215 -3.85 -1.47 -23.35
C ASN A 215 -5.31 -1.03 -23.14
N GLU A 216 -5.92 -1.41 -22.02
CA GLU A 216 -7.30 -1.13 -21.68
C GLU A 216 -7.46 0.19 -20.95
N ARG A 217 -8.72 0.62 -20.80
CA ARG A 217 -9.07 1.87 -20.14
C ARG A 217 -10.05 1.62 -19.01
N ASP A 218 -9.90 2.41 -17.96
CA ASP A 218 -10.85 2.47 -16.85
C ASP A 218 -12.19 3.12 -17.27
N ALA A 219 -13.17 3.11 -16.39
CA ALA A 219 -14.49 3.72 -16.62
C ALA A 219 -14.44 5.23 -16.91
N LYS A 220 -13.32 5.90 -16.58
CA LYS A 220 -13.05 7.31 -16.89
C LYS A 220 -12.28 7.49 -18.21
N GLY A 221 -12.12 6.44 -19.01
CA GLY A 221 -11.39 6.45 -20.28
C GLY A 221 -9.86 6.57 -20.15
N ARG A 222 -9.32 6.42 -18.95
CA ARG A 222 -7.87 6.52 -18.67
C ARG A 222 -7.24 5.12 -18.78
N ARG A 223 -6.04 5.01 -19.33
CA ARG A 223 -5.32 3.73 -19.38
C ARG A 223 -4.98 3.22 -17.98
N TYR A 224 -5.10 1.91 -17.78
CA TYR A 224 -4.53 1.28 -16.59
C TYR A 224 -3.00 1.45 -16.61
N GLN A 225 -2.45 1.86 -15.49
CA GLN A 225 -1.03 2.11 -15.32
C GLN A 225 -0.65 2.12 -13.85
N HIS A 226 0.63 1.98 -13.57
CA HIS A 226 1.17 2.00 -12.21
C HIS A 226 0.72 3.22 -11.38
N ALA A 227 0.68 4.41 -11.98
CA ALA A 227 0.28 5.64 -11.30
C ALA A 227 -1.25 5.81 -11.12
N ARG A 228 -2.03 4.73 -11.24
CA ARG A 228 -3.49 4.73 -11.10
C ARG A 228 -3.98 3.69 -10.08
N PRO A 229 -3.54 3.78 -8.82
CA PRO A 229 -3.97 2.81 -7.81
C PRO A 229 -5.48 2.85 -7.54
N ASP A 230 -6.13 4.01 -7.75
CA ASP A 230 -7.59 4.14 -7.67
C ASP A 230 -8.31 3.22 -8.65
N SER A 231 -7.89 3.21 -9.91
CA SER A 231 -8.47 2.33 -10.92
C SER A 231 -8.16 0.86 -10.64
N LEU A 232 -6.91 0.54 -10.26
CA LEU A 232 -6.52 -0.83 -9.94
C LEU A 232 -7.25 -1.41 -8.72
N PHE A 233 -7.69 -0.55 -7.80
CA PHE A 233 -8.38 -0.97 -6.59
C PHE A 233 -9.90 -1.07 -6.76
N MET A 234 -10.51 -0.10 -7.42
CA MET A 234 -11.96 0.08 -7.45
C MET A 234 -12.64 -0.48 -8.70
N GLU A 235 -11.92 -0.59 -9.82
CA GLU A 235 -12.52 -1.01 -11.08
C GLU A 235 -12.72 -2.54 -11.13
N LEU A 236 -13.76 -2.94 -11.83
CA LEU A 236 -14.06 -4.35 -12.11
C LEU A 236 -12.95 -4.95 -12.97
N ASN A 237 -12.37 -6.04 -12.53
CA ASN A 237 -11.54 -6.90 -13.37
C ASN A 237 -12.46 -7.92 -14.05
N GLU A 238 -12.62 -7.83 -15.36
CA GLU A 238 -13.58 -8.67 -16.09
C GLU A 238 -13.27 -10.17 -15.96
N ALA A 239 -11.99 -10.54 -15.97
CA ALA A 239 -11.60 -11.94 -15.85
C ALA A 239 -11.91 -12.53 -14.46
N ALA A 240 -11.86 -11.71 -13.41
CA ALA A 240 -12.18 -12.14 -12.06
C ALA A 240 -13.65 -11.92 -11.68
N GLY A 241 -14.39 -11.11 -12.45
CA GLY A 241 -15.77 -10.73 -12.14
C GLY A 241 -15.91 -9.86 -10.88
N ALA A 242 -14.81 -9.29 -10.37
CA ALA A 242 -14.80 -8.47 -9.15
C ALA A 242 -13.66 -7.44 -9.19
N SER A 243 -13.79 -6.37 -8.41
CA SER A 243 -12.67 -5.46 -8.13
C SER A 243 -11.84 -5.96 -6.94
N ALA A 244 -10.63 -5.43 -6.77
CA ALA A 244 -9.81 -5.71 -5.58
C ALA A 244 -10.53 -5.27 -4.29
N TYR A 245 -11.21 -4.13 -4.35
CA TYR A 245 -12.04 -3.63 -3.25
C TYR A 245 -13.16 -4.61 -2.89
N GLN A 246 -13.89 -5.14 -3.89
CA GLN A 246 -14.95 -6.13 -3.65
C GLN A 246 -14.42 -7.42 -3.05
N LEU A 247 -13.31 -7.95 -3.58
CA LEU A 247 -12.67 -9.15 -3.03
C LEU A 247 -12.20 -8.95 -1.58
N MET A 248 -11.68 -7.77 -1.26
CA MET A 248 -11.33 -7.39 0.12
C MET A 248 -12.56 -7.37 1.03
N LEU A 249 -13.69 -6.80 0.57
CA LEU A 249 -14.93 -6.79 1.33
C LEU A 249 -15.47 -8.20 1.57
N ASP A 250 -15.50 -9.02 0.53
CA ASP A 250 -15.97 -10.40 0.62
C ASP A 250 -15.11 -11.21 1.61
N ALA A 251 -13.79 -10.95 1.61
CA ALA A 251 -12.89 -11.54 2.59
C ALA A 251 -13.18 -11.05 4.01
N CYS A 252 -13.46 -9.75 4.20
CA CYS A 252 -13.86 -9.21 5.50
C CYS A 252 -15.11 -9.90 6.05
N VAL A 253 -16.10 -10.11 5.19
CA VAL A 253 -17.34 -10.81 5.57
C VAL A 253 -17.06 -12.29 5.90
N ARG A 254 -16.36 -12.99 5.00
CA ARG A 254 -16.05 -14.42 5.15
C ARG A 254 -15.21 -14.71 6.38
N LEU A 255 -14.21 -13.88 6.68
CA LEU A 255 -13.34 -14.02 7.84
C LEU A 255 -13.92 -13.41 9.11
N GLN A 256 -15.10 -12.78 9.02
CA GLN A 256 -15.79 -12.13 10.14
C GLN A 256 -14.95 -11.03 10.80
N ILE A 257 -14.28 -10.22 9.98
CA ILE A 257 -13.41 -9.12 10.44
C ILE A 257 -14.16 -8.19 11.40
N GLY A 258 -13.52 -7.82 12.51
CA GLY A 258 -14.05 -6.94 13.56
C GLY A 258 -15.07 -7.60 14.49
N LYS A 259 -15.38 -8.89 14.32
CA LYS A 259 -16.20 -9.59 15.31
C LYS A 259 -15.33 -9.99 16.50
N PRO A 260 -15.80 -9.75 17.74
CA PRO A 260 -15.07 -10.22 18.90
C PRO A 260 -14.86 -11.72 18.80
N THR A 261 -13.63 -12.17 18.91
CA THR A 261 -13.34 -13.59 19.11
C THR A 261 -13.92 -13.98 20.46
N SER A 262 -14.96 -14.81 20.46
CA SER A 262 -15.45 -15.44 21.68
C SER A 262 -14.28 -16.20 22.33
N ARG A 263 -13.69 -15.59 23.34
CA ARG A 263 -12.72 -16.24 24.22
C ARG A 263 -13.44 -17.01 25.30
#